data_9477616dc4359b4a0f316753fcca77a0
#
_entry.id   9477616dc4359b4a0f316753fcca77a0
#
_cell.length_a   1.000
_cell.length_b   1.000
_cell.length_c   1.000
_cell.angle_alpha   90.00
_cell.angle_beta   90.00
_cell.angle_gamma   90.00
#
_symmetry.space_group_name_H-M   'P 1'
#
loop_
_entity.id
_entity.type
_entity.pdbx_description
1 polymer ?
#
loop_
_entity_poly.entity_id
_entity_poly.type
_entity_poly.pdbx_seq_one_letter_code
_entity_poly.pdbx_strand_id
1 'polypeptide(L)'
;SPVMARGPKKHLKRLNAPKHWMLDKLGGIWAPRPSTGPHKLRECLPLVLVLRNRLKYALTMKEAQLICMQRQVKVDGKIRTDDRYPAGFMDVISMEASNDTFRLMYDAKGRFTLHRINADEANYKLCRVSKQEFTKKNIPYIVTHDGRTIRYHDPAIKVNDTVKID
;
A
#
# COMPACT_ATOMS: atom_id res chain seq x y z
N SER A 1 -21.21 34.41 10.64
CA SER A 1 -20.33 33.58 11.51
C SER A 1 -19.27 32.91 10.66
N PRO A 2 -18.00 32.91 11.06
CA PRO A 2 -16.97 32.25 10.29
C PRO A 2 -17.28 30.74 10.23
N VAL A 3 -17.37 30.23 9.00
CA VAL A 3 -17.53 28.79 8.80
C VAL A 3 -16.20 28.14 9.18
N MET A 4 -16.15 27.50 10.32
CA MET A 4 -14.97 26.73 10.71
C MET A 4 -14.84 25.51 9.80
N ALA A 5 -13.71 25.37 9.14
CA ALA A 5 -13.41 24.20 8.32
C ALA A 5 -13.42 22.96 9.22
N ARG A 6 -14.12 21.90 8.78
CA ARG A 6 -14.04 20.60 9.43
C ARG A 6 -12.66 20.01 9.14
N GLY A 7 -12.02 19.44 10.13
CA GLY A 7 -10.75 18.74 9.96
C GLY A 7 -10.86 17.52 9.04
N PRO A 8 -9.74 16.86 8.72
CA PRO A 8 -9.75 15.67 7.86
C PRO A 8 -10.58 14.54 8.50
N LYS A 9 -11.24 13.75 7.66
CA LYS A 9 -11.98 12.56 8.09
C LYS A 9 -11.00 11.50 8.56
N LYS A 10 -11.21 10.98 9.78
CA LYS A 10 -10.30 9.99 10.40
C LYS A 10 -10.91 8.60 10.53
N HIS A 11 -12.18 8.43 10.20
CA HIS A 11 -12.91 7.20 10.39
C HIS A 11 -13.45 6.67 9.08
N LEU A 12 -13.63 5.36 9.02
CA LEU A 12 -14.27 4.67 7.91
C LEU A 12 -15.26 3.67 8.48
N LYS A 13 -16.51 3.76 8.04
CA LYS A 13 -17.53 2.79 8.43
C LYS A 13 -17.40 1.52 7.61
N ARG A 14 -17.65 0.38 8.25
CA ARG A 14 -17.45 -0.94 7.65
C ARG A 14 -18.22 -1.14 6.35
N LEU A 15 -19.45 -0.66 6.28
CA LEU A 15 -20.28 -0.78 5.07
C LEU A 15 -19.76 0.05 3.88
N ASN A 16 -18.99 1.10 4.16
CA ASN A 16 -18.40 1.96 3.14
C ASN A 16 -16.98 1.55 2.75
N ALA A 17 -16.43 0.50 3.37
CA ALA A 17 -15.11 0.00 3.04
C ALA A 17 -15.10 -0.61 1.62
N PRO A 18 -13.95 -0.57 0.92
CA PRO A 18 -13.84 -1.23 -0.39
C PRO A 18 -14.21 -2.71 -0.32
N LYS A 19 -15.00 -3.18 -1.28
CA LYS A 19 -15.45 -4.58 -1.32
C LYS A 19 -14.28 -5.57 -1.41
N HIS A 20 -13.21 -5.19 -2.08
CA HIS A 20 -12.05 -6.07 -2.25
C HIS A 20 -11.28 -6.34 -0.96
N TRP A 21 -11.56 -5.60 0.12
CA TRP A 21 -11.01 -5.92 1.43
C TRP A 21 -11.65 -7.18 2.03
N MET A 22 -12.83 -7.57 1.54
CA MET A 22 -13.59 -8.75 2.00
C MET A 22 -13.85 -8.75 3.50
N LEU A 23 -14.26 -7.59 4.03
CA LEU A 23 -14.69 -7.47 5.42
C LEU A 23 -16.12 -7.95 5.58
N ASP A 24 -16.36 -8.73 6.64
CA ASP A 24 -17.69 -9.15 7.04
C ASP A 24 -18.53 -7.95 7.49
N LYS A 25 -19.69 -7.74 6.88
CA LYS A 25 -20.56 -6.59 7.21
C LYS A 25 -21.12 -6.63 8.63
N LEU A 26 -21.22 -7.82 9.23
CA LEU A 26 -21.73 -8.00 10.59
C LEU A 26 -20.64 -8.04 11.65
N GLY A 27 -19.38 -8.00 11.26
CA GLY A 27 -18.23 -8.11 12.15
C GLY A 27 -17.88 -6.84 12.93
N GLY A 28 -18.72 -5.82 12.89
CA GLY A 28 -18.50 -4.56 13.60
C GLY A 28 -19.01 -3.36 12.81
N ILE A 29 -18.83 -2.17 13.39
CA ILE A 29 -19.30 -0.90 12.83
C ILE A 29 -18.19 -0.23 12.01
N TRP A 30 -16.93 -0.41 12.39
CA TRP A 30 -15.79 0.31 11.87
C TRP A 30 -14.91 -0.57 10.99
N ALA A 31 -14.24 0.07 10.04
CA ALA A 31 -13.15 -0.51 9.26
C ALA A 31 -11.88 0.32 9.48
N PRO A 32 -10.70 -0.25 9.29
CA PRO A 32 -9.47 0.53 9.39
C PRO A 32 -9.43 1.57 8.26
N ARG A 33 -9.30 2.84 8.65
CA ARG A 33 -9.10 3.90 7.66
C ARG A 33 -7.62 4.02 7.34
N PRO A 34 -7.21 3.77 6.08
CA PRO A 34 -5.80 3.89 5.72
C PRO A 34 -5.27 5.29 5.97
N SER A 35 -4.06 5.37 6.48
CA SER A 35 -3.31 6.61 6.56
C SER A 35 -2.97 7.09 5.15
N THR A 36 -2.64 8.36 4.99
CA THR A 36 -2.10 8.85 3.71
C THR A 36 -0.76 8.18 3.42
N GLY A 37 -0.54 7.82 2.16
CA GLY A 37 0.66 7.13 1.75
C GLY A 37 0.72 6.95 0.24
N PRO A 38 1.48 5.96 -0.25
CA PRO A 38 1.76 5.82 -1.68
C PRO A 38 0.54 5.43 -2.52
N HIS A 39 -0.46 4.82 -1.92
CA HIS A 39 -1.64 4.35 -2.65
C HIS A 39 -2.90 5.03 -2.13
N LYS A 40 -3.90 5.15 -3.01
CA LYS A 40 -5.20 5.73 -2.67
C LYS A 40 -6.00 4.78 -1.78
N LEU A 41 -6.91 5.33 -0.98
CA LEU A 41 -7.74 4.55 -0.06
C LEU A 41 -8.46 3.38 -0.75
N ARG A 42 -9.03 3.63 -1.94
CA ARG A 42 -9.77 2.60 -2.68
C ARG A 42 -8.90 1.60 -3.43
N GLU A 43 -7.60 1.84 -3.51
CA GLU A 43 -6.63 1.04 -4.26
C GLU A 43 -5.57 0.41 -3.37
N CYS A 44 -5.77 0.42 -2.06
CA CYS A 44 -4.80 -0.10 -1.10
C CYS A 44 -5.38 -1.21 -0.24
N LEU A 45 -4.49 -1.92 0.46
CA LEU A 45 -4.84 -2.86 1.52
C LEU A 45 -4.06 -2.46 2.77
N PRO A 46 -4.71 -1.93 3.83
CA PRO A 46 -4.00 -1.55 5.05
C PRO A 46 -3.26 -2.73 5.67
N LEU A 47 -2.11 -2.47 6.30
CA LEU A 47 -1.29 -3.54 6.89
C LEU A 47 -2.03 -4.37 7.92
N VAL A 48 -2.97 -3.78 8.66
CA VAL A 48 -3.78 -4.53 9.63
C VAL A 48 -4.58 -5.64 8.93
N LEU A 49 -5.10 -5.39 7.73
CA LEU A 49 -5.83 -6.40 6.96
C LEU A 49 -4.89 -7.47 6.38
N VAL A 50 -3.68 -7.07 6.00
CA VAL A 50 -2.66 -8.03 5.56
C VAL A 50 -2.32 -9.00 6.69
N LEU A 51 -2.07 -8.48 7.89
CA LEU A 51 -1.61 -9.28 9.02
C LEU A 51 -2.73 -10.11 9.66
N ARG A 52 -3.93 -9.55 9.75
CA ARG A 52 -5.06 -10.19 10.43
C ARG A 52 -5.90 -11.05 9.50
N ASN A 53 -6.36 -10.48 8.39
CA ASN A 53 -7.37 -11.12 7.53
C ASN A 53 -6.76 -12.01 6.45
N ARG A 54 -5.59 -11.67 5.94
CA ARG A 54 -4.98 -12.39 4.81
C ARG A 54 -3.93 -13.40 5.25
N LEU A 55 -2.96 -13.01 6.06
CA LEU A 55 -1.86 -13.89 6.49
C LEU A 55 -2.15 -14.60 7.81
N LYS A 56 -3.11 -14.11 8.60
CA LYS A 56 -3.49 -14.70 9.89
C LYS A 56 -2.36 -14.71 10.93
N TYR A 57 -1.41 -13.78 10.84
CA TYR A 57 -0.36 -13.61 11.85
C TYR A 57 -0.88 -12.94 13.13
N ALA A 58 -1.98 -12.20 13.02
CA ALA A 58 -2.65 -11.54 14.13
C ALA A 58 -4.12 -11.93 14.15
N LEU A 59 -4.70 -12.06 15.34
CA LEU A 59 -6.13 -12.35 15.51
C LEU A 59 -6.93 -11.06 15.69
N THR A 60 -6.32 -10.03 16.26
CA THR A 60 -6.98 -8.76 16.57
C THR A 60 -6.19 -7.59 16.01
N MET A 61 -6.83 -6.43 15.95
CA MET A 61 -6.16 -5.18 15.54
C MET A 61 -5.02 -4.82 16.48
N LYS A 62 -5.18 -5.05 17.78
CA LYS A 62 -4.11 -4.81 18.77
C LYS A 62 -2.87 -5.65 18.51
N GLU A 63 -3.05 -6.93 18.16
CA GLU A 63 -1.94 -7.80 17.84
C GLU A 63 -1.23 -7.35 16.56
N ALA A 64 -1.98 -6.94 15.53
CA ALA A 64 -1.41 -6.39 14.32
C ALA A 64 -0.64 -5.11 14.59
N GLN A 65 -1.17 -4.24 15.44
CA GLN A 65 -0.51 -3.00 15.85
C GLN A 65 0.81 -3.29 16.59
N LEU A 66 0.82 -4.27 17.49
CA LEU A 66 2.04 -4.69 18.18
C LEU A 66 3.11 -5.19 17.22
N ILE A 67 2.73 -6.02 16.25
CA ILE A 67 3.66 -6.51 15.23
C ILE A 67 4.30 -5.35 14.45
N CYS A 68 3.51 -4.37 14.05
CA CYS A 68 4.01 -3.18 13.36
C CYS A 68 4.91 -2.33 14.28
N MET A 69 4.50 -2.12 15.52
CA MET A 69 5.27 -1.32 16.49
C MET A 69 6.61 -1.97 16.87
N GLN A 70 6.69 -3.29 16.82
CA GLN A 70 7.94 -4.03 17.05
C GLN A 70 8.88 -3.99 15.83
N ARG A 71 8.53 -3.24 14.78
CA ARG A 71 9.35 -3.04 13.59
C ARG A 71 9.62 -4.33 12.81
N GLN A 72 8.68 -5.27 12.84
CA GLN A 72 8.82 -6.57 12.16
C GLN A 72 8.34 -6.57 10.72
N VAL A 73 7.64 -5.53 10.28
CA VAL A 73 7.06 -5.44 8.94
C VAL A 73 7.81 -4.42 8.11
N LYS A 74 8.28 -4.84 6.94
CA LYS A 74 8.84 -3.95 5.93
C LYS A 74 7.94 -3.90 4.70
N VAL A 75 7.77 -2.71 4.14
CA VAL A 75 7.11 -2.51 2.86
C VAL A 75 8.12 -1.83 1.93
N ASP A 76 8.39 -2.47 0.79
CA ASP A 76 9.39 -2.01 -0.18
C ASP A 76 10.78 -1.75 0.46
N GLY A 77 11.18 -2.60 1.39
CA GLY A 77 12.47 -2.53 2.05
C GLY A 77 12.57 -1.55 3.21
N LYS A 78 11.49 -0.81 3.52
CA LYS A 78 11.44 0.13 4.65
C LYS A 78 10.54 -0.39 5.75
N ILE A 79 11.00 -0.28 6.99
CA ILE A 79 10.20 -0.66 8.17
C ILE A 79 9.03 0.31 8.30
N ARG A 80 7.81 -0.24 8.38
CA ARG A 80 6.59 0.53 8.60
C ARG A 80 5.98 0.16 9.95
N THR A 81 5.81 1.15 10.79
CA THR A 81 5.25 0.97 12.14
C THR A 81 3.77 1.30 12.24
N ASP A 82 3.19 1.88 11.19
CA ASP A 82 1.78 2.23 11.11
C ASP A 82 0.97 1.02 10.63
N ASP A 83 0.08 0.51 11.47
CA ASP A 83 -0.79 -0.62 11.15
C ASP A 83 -1.83 -0.29 10.07
N ARG A 84 -2.09 0.99 9.83
CA ARG A 84 -2.99 1.47 8.77
C ARG A 84 -2.25 1.94 7.53
N TYR A 85 -0.97 1.62 7.40
CA TYR A 85 -0.18 1.97 6.21
C TYR A 85 -0.82 1.38 4.96
N PRO A 86 -1.05 2.19 3.91
CA PRO A 86 -1.73 1.74 2.70
C PRO A 86 -0.76 1.02 1.76
N ALA A 87 -0.64 -0.28 1.90
CA ALA A 87 0.06 -1.12 0.92
C ALA A 87 -0.82 -1.31 -0.31
N GLY A 88 -0.25 -1.43 -1.47
CA GLY A 88 -0.99 -1.55 -2.72
C GLY A 88 -0.33 -2.46 -3.74
N PHE A 89 -0.81 -2.40 -4.98
CA PHE A 89 -0.38 -3.28 -6.05
C PHE A 89 1.13 -3.22 -6.29
N MET A 90 1.75 -4.38 -6.40
CA MET A 90 3.19 -4.60 -6.59
C MET A 90 4.07 -4.33 -5.36
N ASP A 91 3.51 -3.92 -4.24
CA ASP A 91 4.30 -3.73 -3.03
C ASP A 91 4.86 -5.04 -2.51
N VAL A 92 6.10 -4.99 -2.01
CA VAL A 92 6.77 -6.13 -1.38
C VAL A 92 6.65 -6.00 0.12
N ILE A 93 5.99 -6.97 0.76
CA ILE A 93 5.80 -6.98 2.21
C ILE A 93 6.65 -8.10 2.79
N SER A 94 7.56 -7.72 3.70
CA SER A 94 8.49 -8.66 4.34
C SER A 94 8.22 -8.75 5.83
N MET A 95 8.17 -9.99 6.33
CA MET A 95 8.03 -10.29 7.77
C MET A 95 9.36 -10.83 8.25
N GLU A 96 10.09 -10.04 9.05
CA GLU A 96 11.45 -10.43 9.48
C GLU A 96 11.46 -11.64 10.41
N ALA A 97 10.51 -11.72 11.33
CA ALA A 97 10.49 -12.79 12.32
C ALA A 97 10.31 -14.18 11.70
N SER A 98 9.54 -14.30 10.63
CA SER A 98 9.26 -15.56 9.95
C SER A 98 10.03 -15.74 8.65
N ASN A 99 10.81 -14.73 8.25
CA ASN A 99 11.57 -14.72 7.00
C ASN A 99 10.70 -14.89 5.75
N ASP A 100 9.44 -14.49 5.83
CA ASP A 100 8.49 -14.55 4.74
C ASP A 100 8.48 -13.24 3.97
N THR A 101 8.44 -13.32 2.64
CA THR A 101 8.35 -12.17 1.75
C THR A 101 7.23 -12.41 0.76
N PHE A 102 6.38 -11.40 0.59
CA PHE A 102 5.20 -11.47 -0.27
C PHE A 102 5.17 -10.29 -1.23
N ARG A 103 4.62 -10.52 -2.41
CA ARG A 103 4.25 -9.45 -3.33
C ARG A 103 2.73 -9.34 -3.38
N LEU A 104 2.23 -8.12 -3.22
CA LEU A 104 0.80 -7.85 -3.24
C LEU A 104 0.34 -7.70 -4.69
N MET A 105 -0.52 -8.60 -5.12
CA MET A 105 -1.03 -8.65 -6.49
C MET A 105 -2.55 -8.79 -6.48
N TYR A 106 -3.18 -8.64 -7.65
CA TYR A 106 -4.61 -8.88 -7.81
C TYR A 106 -4.87 -10.29 -8.31
N ASP A 107 -5.96 -10.90 -7.83
CA ASP A 107 -6.47 -12.15 -8.39
C ASP A 107 -7.34 -11.86 -9.62
N ALA A 108 -7.92 -12.92 -10.23
CA ALA A 108 -8.76 -12.79 -11.40
C ALA A 108 -10.05 -11.99 -11.15
N LYS A 109 -10.48 -11.87 -9.89
CA LYS A 109 -11.68 -11.13 -9.49
C LYS A 109 -11.38 -9.71 -9.01
N GLY A 110 -10.13 -9.26 -9.10
CA GLY A 110 -9.71 -7.91 -8.69
C GLY A 110 -9.49 -7.74 -7.20
N ARG A 111 -9.41 -8.82 -6.42
CA ARG A 111 -9.10 -8.79 -5.00
C ARG A 111 -7.60 -8.96 -4.80
N PHE A 112 -7.07 -8.36 -3.73
CA PHE A 112 -5.66 -8.54 -3.42
C PHE A 112 -5.34 -9.97 -2.98
N THR A 113 -4.24 -10.48 -3.49
CA THR A 113 -3.62 -11.74 -3.05
C THR A 113 -2.16 -11.50 -2.72
N LEU A 114 -1.63 -12.28 -1.78
CA LEU A 114 -0.23 -12.21 -1.36
C LEU A 114 0.51 -13.42 -1.92
N HIS A 115 1.36 -13.17 -2.91
CA HIS A 115 2.23 -14.20 -3.49
C HIS A 115 3.54 -14.27 -2.74
N ARG A 116 3.88 -15.45 -2.25
CA ARG A 116 5.19 -15.68 -1.65
C ARG A 116 6.25 -15.60 -2.73
N ILE A 117 7.29 -14.80 -2.48
CA ILE A 117 8.41 -14.59 -3.40
C ILE A 117 9.74 -14.88 -2.73
N ASN A 118 10.77 -15.11 -3.54
CA ASN A 118 12.13 -15.30 -3.05
C ASN A 118 12.85 -13.96 -2.86
N ALA A 119 14.07 -14.02 -2.31
CA ALA A 119 14.87 -12.81 -2.04
C ALA A 119 15.24 -12.05 -3.31
N ASP A 120 15.46 -12.73 -4.43
CA ASP A 120 15.81 -12.09 -5.69
C ASP A 120 14.67 -11.26 -6.25
N GLU A 121 13.44 -11.79 -6.18
CA GLU A 121 12.24 -11.05 -6.60
C GLU A 121 11.92 -9.87 -5.68
N ALA A 122 12.33 -9.93 -4.41
CA ALA A 122 12.10 -8.87 -3.45
C ALA A 122 12.95 -7.61 -3.71
N ASN A 123 13.98 -7.72 -4.56
CA ASN A 123 14.92 -6.63 -4.82
C ASN A 123 14.41 -5.62 -5.84
N TYR A 124 13.33 -5.90 -6.54
CA TYR A 124 12.80 -4.98 -7.55
C TYR A 124 11.28 -4.88 -7.45
N LYS A 125 10.75 -3.87 -8.12
CA LYS A 125 9.31 -3.59 -8.18
C LYS A 125 8.94 -3.08 -9.57
N LEU A 126 7.80 -3.52 -10.08
CA LEU A 126 7.25 -3.02 -11.34
C LEU A 126 6.26 -1.91 -11.05
N CYS A 127 6.46 -0.75 -11.64
CA CYS A 127 5.62 0.42 -11.41
C CYS A 127 5.09 0.96 -12.73
N ARG A 128 3.80 1.34 -12.76
CA ARG A 128 3.21 2.00 -13.92
C ARG A 128 3.43 3.49 -13.83
N VAL A 129 3.84 4.10 -14.92
CA VAL A 129 3.98 5.56 -15.03
C VAL A 129 2.59 6.18 -15.11
N SER A 130 2.25 7.00 -14.11
CA SER A 130 0.96 7.67 -14.05
C SER A 130 0.98 9.06 -14.70
N LYS A 131 2.11 9.78 -14.63
CA LYS A 131 2.27 11.05 -15.33
C LYS A 131 3.74 11.35 -15.62
N GLN A 132 3.95 12.21 -16.60
CA GLN A 132 5.26 12.69 -17.06
C GLN A 132 5.19 14.21 -17.18
N GLU A 133 6.06 14.91 -16.49
CA GLU A 133 6.07 16.37 -16.42
C GLU A 133 7.48 16.93 -16.33
N PHE A 134 7.57 18.25 -16.37
CA PHE A 134 8.82 19.00 -16.18
C PHE A 134 8.69 19.90 -14.96
N THR A 135 9.76 20.04 -14.19
CA THR A 135 9.83 21.02 -13.10
C THR A 135 9.97 22.44 -13.65
N LYS A 136 9.89 23.44 -12.76
CA LYS A 136 10.13 24.85 -13.12
C LYS A 136 11.51 25.09 -13.72
N LYS A 137 12.48 24.20 -13.44
CA LYS A 137 13.85 24.28 -13.97
C LYS A 137 14.05 23.37 -15.21
N ASN A 138 12.96 22.95 -15.86
CA ASN A 138 12.97 22.05 -17.02
C ASN A 138 13.61 20.70 -16.76
N ILE A 139 13.56 20.21 -15.53
CA ILE A 139 13.99 18.85 -15.19
C ILE A 139 12.86 17.88 -15.48
N PRO A 140 13.06 16.91 -16.40
CA PRO A 140 12.03 15.92 -16.69
C PRO A 140 11.86 14.94 -15.52
N TYR A 141 10.61 14.59 -15.18
CA TYR A 141 10.33 13.59 -14.17
C TYR A 141 9.07 12.81 -14.51
N ILE A 142 9.01 11.59 -13.98
CA ILE A 142 7.83 10.74 -14.02
C ILE A 142 7.35 10.46 -12.61
N VAL A 143 6.04 10.22 -12.47
CA VAL A 143 5.43 9.78 -11.22
C VAL A 143 4.82 8.41 -11.47
N THR A 144 5.07 7.48 -10.56
CA THR A 144 4.55 6.11 -10.64
C THR A 144 3.23 5.96 -9.88
N HIS A 145 2.54 4.83 -10.09
CA HIS A 145 1.27 4.55 -9.42
C HIS A 145 1.39 4.49 -7.89
N ASP A 146 2.58 4.20 -7.38
CA ASP A 146 2.86 4.11 -5.94
C ASP A 146 3.46 5.40 -5.36
N GLY A 147 3.30 6.52 -6.07
CA GLY A 147 3.70 7.84 -5.57
C GLY A 147 5.18 8.16 -5.64
N ARG A 148 5.98 7.36 -6.34
CA ARG A 148 7.42 7.64 -6.51
C ARG A 148 7.63 8.66 -7.62
N THR A 149 8.56 9.58 -7.40
CA THR A 149 8.97 10.57 -8.41
C THR A 149 10.39 10.24 -8.85
N ILE A 150 10.57 10.06 -10.17
CA ILE A 150 11.88 9.71 -10.75
C ILE A 150 12.26 10.82 -11.72
N ARG A 151 13.35 11.52 -11.40
CA ARG A 151 13.90 12.57 -12.26
C ARG A 151 14.89 11.97 -13.26
N TYR A 152 15.08 12.69 -14.38
CA TYR A 152 16.03 12.31 -15.44
C TYR A 152 15.78 10.91 -15.98
N HIS A 153 14.51 10.53 -16.15
CA HIS A 153 14.14 9.25 -16.74
C HIS A 153 14.52 9.19 -18.21
N ASP A 154 14.59 7.96 -18.76
CA ASP A 154 14.82 7.76 -20.18
C ASP A 154 13.72 8.46 -20.99
N PRO A 155 14.07 9.29 -22.01
CA PRO A 155 13.06 9.99 -22.83
C PRO A 155 12.10 9.06 -23.56
N ALA A 156 12.45 7.78 -23.74
CA ALA A 156 11.58 6.78 -24.37
C ALA A 156 10.41 6.36 -23.46
N ILE A 157 10.49 6.62 -22.15
CA ILE A 157 9.43 6.26 -21.20
C ILE A 157 8.25 7.21 -21.36
N LYS A 158 7.04 6.62 -21.51
CA LYS A 158 5.78 7.36 -21.70
C LYS A 158 4.79 6.99 -20.61
N VAL A 159 3.72 7.80 -20.48
CA VAL A 159 2.60 7.51 -19.57
C VAL A 159 2.00 6.15 -19.92
N ASN A 160 1.63 5.40 -18.90
CA ASN A 160 1.13 4.02 -18.94
C ASN A 160 2.18 2.95 -19.21
N ASP A 161 3.44 3.33 -19.43
CA ASP A 161 4.53 2.34 -19.46
C ASP A 161 4.77 1.75 -18.07
N THR A 162 5.33 0.55 -18.03
CA THR A 162 5.76 -0.11 -16.80
C THR A 162 7.28 -0.05 -16.72
N VAL A 163 7.76 0.44 -15.57
CA VAL A 163 9.20 0.55 -15.31
C VAL A 163 9.59 -0.36 -14.15
N LYS A 164 10.79 -0.93 -14.24
CA LYS A 164 11.39 -1.73 -13.17
C LYS A 164 12.22 -0.83 -12.28
N ILE A 165 11.95 -0.85 -10.98
CA ILE A 165 12.67 -0.06 -9.97
C ILE A 165 13.35 -1.03 -9.01
N ASP A 166 14.64 -0.84 -8.79
CA ASP A 166 15.44 -1.63 -7.85
C ASP A 166 15.36 -1.07 -6.42
#